data_2bbef5b39f30e414a937ad35489e1a30
#
_entry.id   2bbef5b39f30e414a937ad35489e1a30
#
_cell.length_a   1.000
_cell.length_b   1.000
_cell.length_c   1.000
_cell.angle_alpha   90.00
_cell.angle_beta   90.00
_cell.angle_gamma   90.00
#
_symmetry.space_group_name_H-M   'P 1'
#
loop_
_entity.id
_entity.type
_entity.pdbx_description
1 polymer ?
#
loop_
_entity_poly.entity_id
_entity_poly.type
_entity_poly.pdbx_seq_one_letter_code
_entity_poly.pdbx_strand_id
1 'polypeptide(L)'
;MKRKIVRFILWLLGIIVVICLGVFLAFQLSPKPGAWVINQLFAGEVEIKDSASYDKALPNVQLQENQTYPSSRKKNTFDLYYPQTSKQAVPVVLWVHGGGYVGGDKSGMKEFATRLVADSSVAFISMNYELAPDAPYPSQLQQVNELVQFLLEKKQAYPMLDLSKLFIGGDSAGAQIALQYATVHTNANYAKELGMTAALPASHLKGTLSYCGPVDLKQMANQQSDNRFMKFFVKTVAWSLLGTKDWQTSAELQEVSLVDKVTKEFPPTYLTDGNSFSFQEQGLALVQRLKTLNVPVSALFFKDKKATITHEYQFDYQTKEAKQCYQETVQFVNTYK
;
A
#
# COMPACT_ATOMS: atom_id res chain seq x y z
N MET A 1 -38.36 34.07 35.08
CA MET A 1 -37.00 33.93 34.43
C MET A 1 -36.44 32.54 34.59
N LYS A 2 -36.27 31.97 35.78
CA LYS A 2 -35.68 30.63 36.04
C LYS A 2 -36.35 29.49 35.23
N ARG A 3 -37.68 29.40 35.14
CA ARG A 3 -38.39 28.36 34.38
C ARG A 3 -38.15 28.42 32.87
N LYS A 4 -37.92 29.59 32.26
CA LYS A 4 -37.60 29.75 30.84
C LYS A 4 -36.16 29.24 30.54
N ILE A 5 -35.24 29.57 31.45
CA ILE A 5 -33.83 29.11 31.34
C ILE A 5 -33.76 27.59 31.46
N VAL A 6 -34.46 26.98 32.42
CA VAL A 6 -34.49 25.50 32.57
C VAL A 6 -35.06 24.83 31.32
N ARG A 7 -36.14 25.34 30.75
CA ARG A 7 -36.70 24.79 29.49
C ARG A 7 -35.75 24.91 28.33
N PHE A 8 -35.02 26.03 28.21
CA PHE A 8 -34.01 26.22 27.18
C PHE A 8 -32.85 25.21 27.33
N ILE A 9 -32.36 25.00 28.56
CA ILE A 9 -31.30 24.00 28.84
C ILE A 9 -31.79 22.60 28.50
N LEU A 10 -33.00 22.20 28.89
CA LEU A 10 -33.57 20.90 28.57
C LEU A 10 -33.73 20.70 27.06
N TRP A 11 -34.11 21.74 26.31
CA TRP A 11 -34.23 21.71 24.87
C TRP A 11 -32.83 21.55 24.22
N LEU A 12 -31.81 22.27 24.70
CA LEU A 12 -30.43 22.16 24.26
C LEU A 12 -29.87 20.73 24.50
N LEU A 13 -30.11 20.19 25.72
CA LEU A 13 -29.71 18.80 26.04
C LEU A 13 -30.40 17.78 25.12
N GLY A 14 -31.69 17.99 24.83
CA GLY A 14 -32.44 17.15 23.89
C GLY A 14 -31.80 17.13 22.49
N ILE A 15 -31.39 18.30 21.99
CA ILE A 15 -30.69 18.41 20.70
C ILE A 15 -29.35 17.67 20.76
N ILE A 16 -28.57 17.85 21.81
CA ILE A 16 -27.28 17.18 21.97
C ILE A 16 -27.47 15.65 21.94
N VAL A 17 -28.46 15.13 22.66
CA VAL A 17 -28.79 13.70 22.67
C VAL A 17 -29.14 13.20 21.27
N VAL A 18 -29.95 13.93 20.52
CA VAL A 18 -30.33 13.58 19.15
C VAL A 18 -29.10 13.56 18.22
N ILE A 19 -28.22 14.56 18.33
CA ILE A 19 -26.97 14.62 17.57
C ILE A 19 -26.06 13.42 17.92
N CYS A 20 -25.87 13.15 19.22
CA CYS A 20 -25.05 12.00 19.66
C CYS A 20 -25.60 10.66 19.15
N LEU A 21 -26.93 10.47 19.18
CA LEU A 21 -27.57 9.29 18.63
C LEU A 21 -27.39 9.22 17.11
N GLY A 22 -27.53 10.33 16.40
CA GLY A 22 -27.29 10.39 14.95
C GLY A 22 -25.85 10.01 14.58
N VAL A 23 -24.87 10.57 15.29
CA VAL A 23 -23.45 10.23 15.12
C VAL A 23 -23.22 8.75 15.43
N PHE A 24 -23.71 8.25 16.55
CA PHE A 24 -23.61 6.82 16.90
C PHE A 24 -24.18 5.92 15.82
N LEU A 25 -25.39 6.21 15.33
CA LEU A 25 -26.01 5.44 14.25
C LEU A 25 -25.19 5.50 12.96
N ALA A 26 -24.63 6.66 12.60
CA ALA A 26 -23.77 6.79 11.42
C ALA A 26 -22.57 5.82 11.47
N PHE A 27 -21.89 5.72 12.62
CA PHE A 27 -20.80 4.75 12.83
C PHE A 27 -21.26 3.28 12.85
N GLN A 28 -22.53 3.01 13.18
CA GLN A 28 -23.07 1.65 13.18
C GLN A 28 -23.55 1.19 11.80
N LEU A 29 -24.01 2.11 10.96
CA LEU A 29 -24.65 1.81 9.68
C LEU A 29 -23.71 1.95 8.48
N SER A 30 -22.57 2.66 8.65
CA SER A 30 -21.63 2.91 7.56
C SER A 30 -20.18 2.95 8.07
N PRO A 31 -19.21 2.43 7.29
CA PRO A 31 -17.78 2.60 7.61
C PRO A 31 -17.27 4.01 7.34
N LYS A 32 -18.00 4.83 6.56
CA LYS A 32 -17.56 6.17 6.10
C LYS A 32 -17.10 7.11 7.22
N PRO A 33 -17.83 7.28 8.33
CA PRO A 33 -17.37 8.16 9.41
C PRO A 33 -16.07 7.67 10.04
N GLY A 34 -15.94 6.36 10.24
CA GLY A 34 -14.72 5.76 10.77
C GLY A 34 -13.54 5.87 9.80
N ALA A 35 -13.77 5.61 8.51
CA ALA A 35 -12.78 5.76 7.46
C ALA A 35 -12.29 7.21 7.35
N TRP A 36 -13.20 8.19 7.46
CA TRP A 36 -12.82 9.60 7.50
C TRP A 36 -11.92 9.93 8.69
N VAL A 37 -12.24 9.44 9.88
CA VAL A 37 -11.39 9.62 11.08
C VAL A 37 -10.00 9.02 10.86
N ILE A 38 -9.92 7.80 10.31
CA ILE A 38 -8.65 7.13 10.03
C ILE A 38 -7.88 7.89 8.93
N ASN A 39 -8.55 8.36 7.89
CA ASN A 39 -7.92 9.14 6.82
C ASN A 39 -7.20 10.39 7.35
N GLN A 40 -7.75 11.07 8.38
CA GLN A 40 -7.09 12.22 8.99
C GLN A 40 -5.74 11.88 9.63
N LEU A 41 -5.49 10.61 10.00
CA LEU A 41 -4.19 10.20 10.54
C LEU A 41 -3.10 10.14 9.45
N PHE A 42 -3.51 10.02 8.20
CA PHE A 42 -2.63 10.01 7.03
C PHE A 42 -2.62 11.35 6.28
N ALA A 43 -3.42 12.32 6.71
CA ALA A 43 -3.48 13.65 6.14
C ALA A 43 -2.40 14.54 6.79
N GLY A 44 -1.20 14.49 6.26
CA GLY A 44 -0.06 15.32 6.70
C GLY A 44 0.72 15.87 5.52
N GLU A 45 1.51 16.91 5.76
CA GLU A 45 2.49 17.35 4.77
C GLU A 45 3.58 16.29 4.62
N VAL A 46 4.07 16.12 3.39
CA VAL A 46 5.18 15.21 3.09
C VAL A 46 6.46 15.79 3.67
N GLU A 47 6.97 15.15 4.70
CA GLU A 47 8.22 15.55 5.36
C GLU A 47 9.40 14.78 4.77
N ILE A 48 10.46 15.49 4.36
CA ILE A 48 11.74 14.87 3.99
C ILE A 48 12.52 14.59 5.28
N LYS A 49 12.75 13.32 5.56
CA LYS A 49 13.38 12.86 6.81
C LYS A 49 14.91 12.92 6.77
N ASP A 50 15.51 12.68 5.60
CA ASP A 50 16.97 12.77 5.35
C ASP A 50 17.23 13.76 4.22
N SER A 51 17.15 15.06 4.54
CA SER A 51 17.34 16.14 3.57
C SER A 51 18.70 16.08 2.89
N ALA A 52 19.75 15.69 3.61
CA ALA A 52 21.10 15.61 3.03
C ALA A 52 21.19 14.58 1.90
N SER A 53 20.63 13.38 2.09
CA SER A 53 20.57 12.35 1.05
C SER A 53 19.61 12.72 -0.06
N TYR A 54 18.46 13.32 0.27
CA TYR A 54 17.47 13.79 -0.69
C TYR A 54 18.04 14.88 -1.61
N ASP A 55 18.64 15.93 -1.06
CA ASP A 55 19.23 17.05 -1.81
C ASP A 55 20.38 16.61 -2.71
N LYS A 56 21.15 15.60 -2.30
CA LYS A 56 22.19 14.97 -3.12
C LYS A 56 21.62 14.20 -4.30
N ALA A 57 20.48 13.52 -4.11
CA ALA A 57 19.81 12.72 -5.15
C ALA A 57 19.04 13.58 -6.16
N LEU A 58 18.41 14.65 -5.68
CA LEU A 58 17.47 15.48 -6.43
C LEU A 58 17.99 15.98 -7.79
N PRO A 59 19.25 16.47 -7.95
CA PRO A 59 19.76 16.93 -9.25
C PRO A 59 19.87 15.81 -10.32
N ASN A 60 19.81 14.54 -9.90
CA ASN A 60 19.93 13.40 -10.80
C ASN A 60 18.59 12.83 -11.26
N VAL A 61 17.47 13.45 -10.83
CA VAL A 61 16.12 12.92 -11.03
C VAL A 61 15.22 13.94 -11.71
N GLN A 62 14.51 13.50 -12.72
CA GLN A 62 13.38 14.25 -13.27
C GLN A 62 12.07 13.76 -12.66
N LEU A 63 11.13 14.67 -12.49
CA LEU A 63 9.81 14.41 -11.95
C LEU A 63 8.72 14.95 -12.90
N GLN A 64 7.76 14.09 -13.24
CA GLN A 64 6.50 14.46 -13.86
C GLN A 64 5.38 14.18 -12.89
N GLU A 65 4.85 15.22 -12.26
CA GLU A 65 3.78 15.11 -11.27
C GLU A 65 2.40 15.03 -11.91
N ASN A 66 1.47 14.40 -11.19
CA ASN A 66 0.05 14.42 -11.47
C ASN A 66 -0.33 13.97 -12.90
N GLN A 67 0.42 13.01 -13.43
CA GLN A 67 0.03 12.35 -14.67
C GLN A 67 -1.28 11.59 -14.45
N THR A 68 -2.13 11.50 -15.46
CA THR A 68 -3.44 10.82 -15.36
C THR A 68 -3.48 9.60 -16.27
N TYR A 69 -4.19 8.57 -15.84
CA TYR A 69 -4.50 7.39 -16.63
C TYR A 69 -6.02 7.18 -16.72
N PRO A 70 -6.54 6.56 -17.79
CA PRO A 70 -7.95 6.25 -17.91
C PRO A 70 -8.41 5.31 -16.81
N SER A 71 -9.45 5.70 -16.08
CA SER A 71 -10.12 4.88 -15.08
C SER A 71 -11.57 5.36 -14.94
N SER A 72 -12.47 4.44 -14.65
CA SER A 72 -13.83 4.78 -14.23
C SER A 72 -13.89 5.31 -12.79
N ARG A 73 -12.77 5.20 -12.07
CA ARG A 73 -12.61 5.61 -10.66
C ARG A 73 -11.89 6.95 -10.55
N LYS A 74 -12.11 7.62 -9.44
CA LYS A 74 -11.38 8.84 -9.06
C LYS A 74 -9.95 8.50 -8.61
N LYS A 75 -9.14 9.52 -8.32
CA LYS A 75 -7.75 9.40 -7.89
C LYS A 75 -6.89 8.55 -8.85
N ASN A 76 -7.15 8.67 -10.14
CA ASN A 76 -6.43 8.01 -11.22
C ASN A 76 -5.19 8.83 -11.66
N THR A 77 -4.34 9.18 -10.71
CA THR A 77 -3.13 9.97 -10.96
C THR A 77 -1.89 9.23 -10.49
N PHE A 78 -0.74 9.55 -11.11
CA PHE A 78 0.56 9.06 -10.70
C PHE A 78 1.63 10.13 -10.86
N ASP A 79 2.74 9.97 -10.10
CA ASP A 79 3.97 10.74 -10.29
C ASP A 79 5.03 9.81 -10.86
N LEU A 80 5.77 10.32 -11.84
CA LEU A 80 6.83 9.60 -12.52
C LEU A 80 8.17 10.28 -12.23
N TYR A 81 9.05 9.55 -11.55
CA TYR A 81 10.45 9.90 -11.30
C TYR A 81 11.34 9.07 -12.20
N TYR A 82 12.32 9.68 -12.85
CA TYR A 82 13.26 8.96 -13.72
C TYR A 82 14.64 9.64 -13.78
N PRO A 83 15.71 8.91 -14.13
CA PRO A 83 17.07 9.47 -14.16
C PRO A 83 17.19 10.63 -15.14
N GLN A 84 17.76 11.75 -14.70
CA GLN A 84 17.98 12.97 -15.48
C GLN A 84 18.74 12.72 -16.78
N THR A 85 19.73 11.82 -16.76
CA THR A 85 20.70 11.67 -17.86
C THR A 85 20.53 10.35 -18.64
N SER A 86 19.50 9.57 -18.34
CA SER A 86 19.31 8.29 -19.06
C SER A 86 18.97 8.54 -20.52
N LYS A 87 19.77 7.95 -21.42
CA LYS A 87 19.52 7.95 -22.88
C LYS A 87 18.73 6.73 -23.37
N GLN A 88 18.48 5.78 -22.48
CA GLN A 88 17.78 4.53 -22.75
C GLN A 88 16.64 4.33 -21.75
N ALA A 89 15.67 3.51 -22.15
CA ALA A 89 14.63 3.07 -21.23
C ALA A 89 15.26 2.30 -20.04
N VAL A 90 14.76 2.58 -18.84
CA VAL A 90 15.24 1.97 -17.60
C VAL A 90 14.15 1.09 -16.96
N PRO A 91 14.53 0.08 -16.16
CA PRO A 91 13.57 -0.71 -15.40
C PRO A 91 12.65 0.15 -14.56
N VAL A 92 11.43 -0.30 -14.32
CA VAL A 92 10.39 0.46 -13.64
C VAL A 92 10.09 -0.15 -12.28
N VAL A 93 10.00 0.68 -11.25
CA VAL A 93 9.40 0.36 -9.95
C VAL A 93 8.04 1.05 -9.87
N LEU A 94 6.96 0.27 -9.90
CA LEU A 94 5.61 0.76 -9.65
C LEU A 94 5.29 0.58 -8.16
N TRP A 95 4.96 1.68 -7.50
CA TRP A 95 4.69 1.70 -6.07
C TRP A 95 3.26 2.10 -5.76
N VAL A 96 2.61 1.30 -4.93
CA VAL A 96 1.27 1.53 -4.41
C VAL A 96 1.40 1.99 -2.96
N HIS A 97 0.90 3.18 -2.63
CA HIS A 97 1.04 3.74 -1.29
C HIS A 97 0.18 3.02 -0.24
N GLY A 98 0.61 3.10 1.02
CA GLY A 98 -0.13 2.64 2.19
C GLY A 98 -1.29 3.54 2.60
N GLY A 99 -1.72 3.42 3.85
CA GLY A 99 -2.82 4.21 4.41
C GLY A 99 -4.09 3.41 4.70
N GLY A 100 -3.96 2.11 4.94
CA GLY A 100 -5.07 1.24 5.33
C GLY A 100 -6.21 1.18 4.32
N TYR A 101 -5.95 1.37 3.04
CA TYR A 101 -6.92 1.46 1.93
C TYR A 101 -7.88 2.66 2.03
N VAL A 102 -7.90 3.41 3.13
CA VAL A 102 -8.83 4.52 3.40
C VAL A 102 -8.14 5.88 3.47
N GLY A 103 -6.83 5.92 3.34
CA GLY A 103 -6.01 7.13 3.38
C GLY A 103 -4.73 7.00 2.55
N GLY A 104 -3.84 7.98 2.69
CA GLY A 104 -2.57 8.06 1.99
C GLY A 104 -2.67 8.76 0.63
N ASP A 105 -1.49 9.06 0.08
CA ASP A 105 -1.32 9.70 -1.22
C ASP A 105 0.07 9.38 -1.81
N LYS A 106 0.16 9.31 -3.14
CA LYS A 106 1.39 9.07 -3.90
C LYS A 106 2.54 10.01 -3.54
N SER A 107 2.22 11.22 -3.11
CA SER A 107 3.22 12.23 -2.72
C SER A 107 4.06 11.82 -1.51
N GLY A 108 3.55 10.93 -0.65
CA GLY A 108 4.28 10.37 0.48
C GLY A 108 5.58 9.65 0.08
N MET A 109 5.69 9.21 -1.17
CA MET A 109 6.85 8.49 -1.67
C MET A 109 7.97 9.39 -2.20
N LYS A 110 7.83 10.71 -2.13
CA LYS A 110 8.74 11.68 -2.76
C LYS A 110 10.22 11.45 -2.41
N GLU A 111 10.55 11.30 -1.14
CA GLU A 111 11.93 11.06 -0.72
C GLU A 111 12.45 9.71 -1.18
N PHE A 112 11.69 8.64 -0.94
CA PHE A 112 12.05 7.28 -1.33
C PHE A 112 12.26 7.16 -2.84
N ALA A 113 11.31 7.66 -3.64
CA ALA A 113 11.36 7.64 -5.09
C ALA A 113 12.59 8.37 -5.62
N THR A 114 12.83 9.60 -5.16
CA THR A 114 13.98 10.41 -5.61
C THR A 114 15.31 9.69 -5.32
N ARG A 115 15.48 9.16 -4.12
CA ARG A 115 16.70 8.46 -3.72
C ARG A 115 16.87 7.15 -4.50
N LEU A 116 15.82 6.33 -4.60
CA LEU A 116 15.90 5.03 -5.30
C LEU A 116 16.22 5.21 -6.79
N VAL A 117 15.63 6.19 -7.46
CA VAL A 117 15.92 6.52 -8.85
C VAL A 117 17.39 6.91 -9.04
N ALA A 118 17.92 7.78 -8.18
CA ALA A 118 19.32 8.22 -8.23
C ALA A 118 20.29 7.07 -7.97
N ASP A 119 20.00 6.19 -6.99
CA ASP A 119 20.93 5.16 -6.53
C ASP A 119 20.85 3.86 -7.36
N SER A 120 19.71 3.62 -8.06
CA SER A 120 19.49 2.37 -8.80
C SER A 120 19.33 2.55 -10.30
N SER A 121 19.30 3.79 -10.83
CA SER A 121 19.04 4.07 -12.25
C SER A 121 17.79 3.34 -12.78
N VAL A 122 16.70 3.42 -12.04
CA VAL A 122 15.36 2.94 -12.40
C VAL A 122 14.41 4.11 -12.61
N ALA A 123 13.28 3.90 -13.24
CA ALA A 123 12.14 4.82 -13.14
C ALA A 123 11.27 4.38 -11.94
N PHE A 124 10.68 5.33 -11.26
CA PHE A 124 9.75 5.07 -10.14
C PHE A 124 8.41 5.73 -10.44
N ILE A 125 7.35 4.95 -10.35
CA ILE A 125 5.98 5.41 -10.52
C ILE A 125 5.28 5.26 -9.17
N SER A 126 4.90 6.38 -8.56
CA SER A 126 4.04 6.39 -7.39
C SER A 126 2.61 6.67 -7.81
N MET A 127 1.69 5.74 -7.56
CA MET A 127 0.31 5.87 -8.02
C MET A 127 -0.66 6.14 -6.88
N ASN A 128 -1.69 6.93 -7.20
CA ASN A 128 -2.91 7.02 -6.42
C ASN A 128 -3.94 5.98 -6.89
N TYR A 129 -4.80 5.60 -5.99
CA TYR A 129 -5.98 4.78 -6.23
C TYR A 129 -7.17 5.31 -5.43
N GLU A 130 -8.39 5.05 -5.88
CA GLU A 130 -9.59 5.48 -5.14
C GLU A 130 -9.74 4.70 -3.84
N LEU A 131 -9.96 5.44 -2.76
CA LEU A 131 -9.94 4.92 -1.40
C LEU A 131 -11.27 4.23 -1.06
N ALA A 132 -11.19 3.21 -0.26
CA ALA A 132 -12.35 2.62 0.39
C ALA A 132 -12.90 3.59 1.48
N PRO A 133 -14.19 3.59 1.75
CA PRO A 133 -15.25 2.74 1.21
C PRO A 133 -15.93 3.24 -0.07
N ASP A 134 -15.46 4.35 -0.66
CA ASP A 134 -16.05 4.86 -1.91
C ASP A 134 -15.75 3.92 -3.08
N ALA A 135 -14.58 3.25 -3.05
CA ALA A 135 -14.18 2.18 -3.95
C ALA A 135 -13.74 0.96 -3.14
N PRO A 136 -14.65 0.01 -2.85
CA PRO A 136 -14.28 -1.22 -2.15
C PRO A 136 -13.45 -2.16 -3.05
N TYR A 137 -12.89 -3.20 -2.47
CA TYR A 137 -12.21 -4.29 -3.18
C TYR A 137 -13.13 -4.86 -4.30
N PRO A 138 -12.59 -5.19 -5.48
CA PRO A 138 -11.17 -5.19 -5.89
C PRO A 138 -10.70 -3.92 -6.61
N SER A 139 -11.30 -2.78 -6.33
CA SER A 139 -11.10 -1.51 -7.06
C SER A 139 -9.64 -1.08 -7.17
N GLN A 140 -8.89 -1.19 -6.08
CA GLN A 140 -7.50 -0.78 -6.00
C GLN A 140 -6.62 -1.64 -6.93
N LEU A 141 -6.85 -2.95 -6.91
CA LEU A 141 -6.15 -3.91 -7.78
C LEU A 141 -6.45 -3.64 -9.26
N GLN A 142 -7.71 -3.32 -9.58
CA GLN A 142 -8.13 -2.98 -10.95
C GLN A 142 -7.43 -1.71 -11.43
N GLN A 143 -7.29 -0.67 -10.59
CA GLN A 143 -6.59 0.56 -10.95
C GLN A 143 -5.08 0.35 -11.20
N VAL A 144 -4.43 -0.55 -10.46
CA VAL A 144 -3.05 -0.95 -10.80
C VAL A 144 -2.98 -1.52 -12.21
N ASN A 145 -3.91 -2.41 -12.55
CA ASN A 145 -3.96 -3.03 -13.88
C ASN A 145 -4.26 -2.00 -14.99
N GLU A 146 -5.19 -1.07 -14.74
CA GLU A 146 -5.52 0.03 -15.66
C GLU A 146 -4.31 0.94 -15.93
N LEU A 147 -3.54 1.30 -14.88
CA LEU A 147 -2.33 2.09 -15.04
C LEU A 147 -1.28 1.34 -15.88
N VAL A 148 -1.04 0.06 -15.60
CA VAL A 148 -0.05 -0.71 -16.37
C VAL A 148 -0.48 -0.87 -17.83
N GLN A 149 -1.76 -1.13 -18.10
CA GLN A 149 -2.30 -1.16 -19.47
C GLN A 149 -2.09 0.18 -20.19
N PHE A 150 -2.43 1.28 -19.53
CA PHE A 150 -2.21 2.63 -20.06
C PHE A 150 -0.74 2.88 -20.43
N LEU A 151 0.20 2.52 -19.57
CA LEU A 151 1.62 2.70 -19.84
C LEU A 151 2.11 1.86 -21.02
N LEU A 152 1.59 0.62 -21.16
CA LEU A 152 1.88 -0.25 -22.31
C LEU A 152 1.34 0.33 -23.62
N GLU A 153 0.13 0.85 -23.62
CA GLU A 153 -0.49 1.49 -24.77
C GLU A 153 0.21 2.80 -25.16
N LYS A 154 0.66 3.57 -24.17
CA LYS A 154 1.30 4.87 -24.34
C LYS A 154 2.83 4.83 -24.29
N LYS A 155 3.45 3.68 -24.54
CA LYS A 155 4.92 3.51 -24.46
C LYS A 155 5.73 4.55 -25.24
N GLN A 156 5.18 5.10 -26.33
CA GLN A 156 5.83 6.15 -27.11
C GLN A 156 5.85 7.50 -26.38
N ALA A 157 4.87 7.77 -25.50
CA ALA A 157 4.81 8.96 -24.66
C ALA A 157 5.74 8.85 -23.43
N TYR A 158 6.08 7.63 -23.05
CA TYR A 158 6.96 7.34 -21.91
C TYR A 158 8.20 6.52 -22.34
N PRO A 159 9.05 7.04 -23.26
CA PRO A 159 10.16 6.31 -23.86
C PRO A 159 11.26 5.96 -22.84
N MET A 160 11.23 6.59 -21.65
CA MET A 160 12.17 6.30 -20.56
C MET A 160 11.83 5.02 -19.79
N LEU A 161 10.67 4.38 -20.00
CA LEU A 161 10.20 3.23 -19.24
C LEU A 161 10.45 1.91 -20.01
N ASP A 162 11.18 0.98 -19.39
CA ASP A 162 11.27 -0.41 -19.85
C ASP A 162 10.28 -1.28 -19.05
N LEU A 163 9.04 -1.38 -19.52
CA LEU A 163 7.99 -2.19 -18.88
C LEU A 163 8.19 -3.71 -19.04
N SER A 164 9.23 -4.16 -19.77
CA SER A 164 9.64 -5.56 -19.76
C SER A 164 10.47 -5.92 -18.51
N LYS A 165 10.79 -4.90 -17.70
CA LYS A 165 11.54 -5.00 -16.45
C LYS A 165 10.81 -4.23 -15.33
N LEU A 166 9.67 -4.78 -14.91
CA LEU A 166 8.80 -4.16 -13.90
C LEU A 166 9.06 -4.78 -12.52
N PHE A 167 9.33 -3.93 -11.55
CA PHE A 167 9.16 -4.24 -10.14
C PHE A 167 7.84 -3.66 -9.67
N ILE A 168 7.12 -4.39 -8.83
CA ILE A 168 5.94 -3.84 -8.17
C ILE A 168 6.10 -3.91 -6.66
N GLY A 169 5.78 -2.82 -5.98
CA GLY A 169 5.91 -2.74 -4.54
C GLY A 169 4.92 -1.79 -3.91
N GLY A 170 4.97 -1.72 -2.61
CA GLY A 170 4.14 -0.84 -1.83
C GLY A 170 4.46 -0.95 -0.34
N ASP A 171 3.84 -0.09 0.43
CA ASP A 171 3.89 -0.08 1.88
C ASP A 171 2.51 -0.37 2.46
N SER A 172 2.47 -1.11 3.58
CA SER A 172 1.24 -1.44 4.30
C SER A 172 0.13 -1.97 3.37
N ALA A 173 -1.01 -1.32 3.29
CA ALA A 173 -2.11 -1.66 2.38
C ALA A 173 -1.66 -1.74 0.91
N GLY A 174 -0.79 -0.85 0.48
CA GLY A 174 -0.24 -0.83 -0.88
C GLY A 174 0.65 -2.04 -1.18
N ALA A 175 1.38 -2.55 -0.19
CA ALA A 175 2.17 -3.77 -0.34
C ALA A 175 1.27 -4.99 -0.59
N GLN A 176 0.13 -5.09 0.10
CA GLN A 176 -0.84 -6.16 -0.16
C GLN A 176 -1.40 -6.06 -1.59
N ILE A 177 -1.80 -4.87 -2.05
CA ILE A 177 -2.30 -4.65 -3.42
C ILE A 177 -1.22 -5.02 -4.45
N ALA A 178 0.04 -4.60 -4.25
CA ALA A 178 1.15 -4.89 -5.14
C ALA A 178 1.45 -6.39 -5.24
N LEU A 179 1.51 -7.09 -4.12
CA LEU A 179 1.73 -8.55 -4.10
C LEU A 179 0.54 -9.30 -4.70
N GLN A 180 -0.68 -8.81 -4.49
CA GLN A 180 -1.87 -9.38 -5.11
C GLN A 180 -1.83 -9.22 -6.64
N TYR A 181 -1.41 -8.06 -7.13
CA TYR A 181 -1.19 -7.84 -8.56
C TYR A 181 -0.16 -8.81 -9.15
N ALA A 182 0.98 -9.00 -8.47
CA ALA A 182 1.97 -9.99 -8.89
C ALA A 182 1.40 -11.42 -8.88
N THR A 183 0.53 -11.75 -7.90
CA THR A 183 -0.13 -13.07 -7.83
C THR A 183 -1.07 -13.29 -9.02
N VAL A 184 -1.81 -12.28 -9.46
CA VAL A 184 -2.66 -12.35 -10.66
C VAL A 184 -1.85 -12.72 -11.90
N HIS A 185 -0.62 -12.19 -12.02
CA HIS A 185 0.25 -12.44 -13.18
C HIS A 185 0.95 -13.81 -13.15
N THR A 186 1.08 -14.41 -11.98
CA THR A 186 1.85 -15.64 -11.77
C THR A 186 1.03 -16.85 -11.35
N ASN A 187 -0.30 -16.68 -11.19
CA ASN A 187 -1.26 -17.74 -10.88
C ASN A 187 -2.51 -17.58 -11.74
N ALA A 188 -2.57 -18.29 -12.87
CA ALA A 188 -3.68 -18.22 -13.81
C ALA A 188 -5.03 -18.64 -13.20
N ASN A 189 -5.05 -19.59 -12.25
CA ASN A 189 -6.27 -20.00 -11.56
C ASN A 189 -6.79 -18.86 -10.68
N TYR A 190 -5.90 -18.18 -9.97
CA TYR A 190 -6.25 -17.03 -9.15
C TYR A 190 -6.73 -15.84 -10.00
N ALA A 191 -6.07 -15.55 -11.11
CA ALA A 191 -6.52 -14.53 -12.05
C ALA A 191 -7.97 -14.82 -12.55
N LYS A 192 -8.26 -16.07 -12.88
CA LYS A 192 -9.59 -16.52 -13.30
C LYS A 192 -10.63 -16.41 -12.16
N GLU A 193 -10.25 -16.77 -10.92
CA GLU A 193 -11.08 -16.61 -9.72
C GLU A 193 -11.53 -15.15 -9.53
N LEU A 194 -10.60 -14.21 -9.75
CA LEU A 194 -10.87 -12.77 -9.66
C LEU A 194 -11.51 -12.16 -10.92
N GLY A 195 -11.70 -12.93 -12.00
CA GLY A 195 -12.15 -12.39 -13.28
C GLY A 195 -11.20 -11.36 -13.90
N MET A 196 -9.90 -11.43 -13.58
CA MET A 196 -8.89 -10.49 -14.04
C MET A 196 -8.01 -11.08 -15.12
N THR A 197 -7.61 -10.24 -16.08
CA THR A 197 -6.61 -10.56 -17.09
C THR A 197 -5.32 -9.81 -16.77
N ALA A 198 -4.21 -10.53 -16.71
CA ALA A 198 -2.89 -9.96 -16.52
C ALA A 198 -2.53 -9.01 -17.68
N ALA A 199 -2.11 -7.78 -17.37
CA ALA A 199 -1.79 -6.77 -18.39
C ALA A 199 -0.47 -7.05 -19.13
N LEU A 200 0.44 -7.81 -18.52
CA LEU A 200 1.76 -8.15 -19.07
C LEU A 200 2.16 -9.60 -18.73
N PRO A 201 3.10 -10.18 -19.48
CA PRO A 201 3.62 -11.51 -19.16
C PRO A 201 4.29 -11.55 -17.77
N ALA A 202 4.16 -12.67 -17.05
CA ALA A 202 4.80 -12.87 -15.74
C ALA A 202 6.33 -12.63 -15.79
N SER A 203 6.99 -12.97 -16.91
CA SER A 203 8.43 -12.77 -17.12
C SER A 203 8.87 -11.31 -17.10
N HIS A 204 7.94 -10.38 -17.26
CA HIS A 204 8.21 -8.94 -17.13
C HIS A 204 8.30 -8.48 -15.67
N LEU A 205 7.73 -9.23 -14.72
CA LEU A 205 7.88 -8.96 -13.31
C LEU A 205 9.25 -9.43 -12.82
N LYS A 206 10.14 -8.50 -12.53
CA LYS A 206 11.51 -8.77 -12.08
C LYS A 206 11.64 -8.92 -10.57
N GLY A 207 10.72 -8.35 -9.82
CA GLY A 207 10.67 -8.50 -8.37
C GLY A 207 9.46 -7.83 -7.75
N THR A 208 9.21 -8.21 -6.50
CA THR A 208 8.23 -7.53 -5.63
C THR A 208 8.89 -6.96 -4.39
N LEU A 209 8.39 -5.82 -3.92
CA LEU A 209 8.85 -5.11 -2.73
C LEU A 209 7.68 -4.95 -1.76
N SER A 210 7.74 -5.59 -0.61
CA SER A 210 6.69 -5.51 0.41
C SER A 210 7.22 -4.85 1.67
N TYR A 211 6.86 -3.60 1.88
CA TYR A 211 7.10 -2.90 3.13
C TYR A 211 5.88 -3.05 4.01
N CYS A 212 6.05 -3.72 5.15
CA CYS A 212 5.05 -3.89 6.19
C CYS A 212 3.62 -4.28 5.70
N GLY A 213 3.52 -5.12 4.67
CA GLY A 213 2.24 -5.50 4.07
C GLY A 213 1.44 -6.53 4.87
N PRO A 214 0.12 -6.35 5.02
CA PRO A 214 -0.78 -7.37 5.56
C PRO A 214 -1.06 -8.45 4.49
N VAL A 215 -0.16 -9.40 4.34
CA VAL A 215 -0.21 -10.40 3.25
C VAL A 215 -1.17 -11.57 3.50
N ASP A 216 -1.70 -11.69 4.71
CA ASP A 216 -2.73 -12.67 5.07
C ASP A 216 -3.82 -12.05 5.97
N LEU A 217 -4.85 -11.48 5.35
CA LEU A 217 -5.93 -10.85 6.08
C LEU A 217 -6.79 -11.85 6.88
N LYS A 218 -6.75 -13.16 6.56
CA LYS A 218 -7.39 -14.20 7.39
C LYS A 218 -6.80 -14.26 8.79
N GLN A 219 -5.49 -14.09 8.93
CA GLN A 219 -4.86 -14.00 10.24
C GLN A 219 -5.39 -12.83 11.06
N MET A 220 -5.60 -11.67 10.41
CA MET A 220 -6.18 -10.50 11.08
C MET A 220 -7.62 -10.74 11.56
N ALA A 221 -8.41 -11.49 10.81
CA ALA A 221 -9.78 -11.83 11.20
C ALA A 221 -9.83 -12.65 12.49
N ASN A 222 -8.79 -13.44 12.76
CA ASN A 222 -8.67 -14.29 13.94
C ASN A 222 -7.84 -13.64 15.07
N GLN A 223 -7.17 -12.53 14.80
CA GLN A 223 -6.30 -11.88 15.77
C GLN A 223 -7.12 -11.10 16.80
N GLN A 224 -6.89 -11.39 18.08
CA GLN A 224 -7.46 -10.60 19.16
C GLN A 224 -6.48 -9.50 19.58
N SER A 225 -7.00 -8.33 19.88
CA SER A 225 -6.24 -7.21 20.41
C SER A 225 -6.99 -6.61 21.59
N ASP A 226 -6.31 -6.27 22.68
CA ASP A 226 -6.92 -5.53 23.80
C ASP A 226 -6.95 -4.02 23.54
N ASN A 227 -6.21 -3.55 22.56
CA ASN A 227 -6.17 -2.14 22.17
C ASN A 227 -7.46 -1.72 21.45
N ARG A 228 -8.23 -0.81 22.08
CA ARG A 228 -9.51 -0.32 21.54
C ARG A 228 -9.37 0.41 20.20
N PHE A 229 -8.28 1.16 20.03
CA PHE A 229 -8.00 1.85 18.78
C PHE A 229 -7.74 0.85 17.65
N MET A 230 -6.93 -0.20 17.90
CA MET A 230 -6.66 -1.24 16.90
C MET A 230 -7.93 -2.02 16.53
N LYS A 231 -8.81 -2.33 17.48
CA LYS A 231 -10.12 -2.92 17.18
C LYS A 231 -10.97 -2.03 16.27
N PHE A 232 -11.01 -0.74 16.56
CA PHE A 232 -11.72 0.24 15.74
C PHE A 232 -11.10 0.35 14.34
N PHE A 233 -9.78 0.47 14.27
CA PHE A 233 -9.02 0.57 13.02
C PHE A 233 -9.26 -0.63 12.12
N VAL A 234 -8.96 -1.84 12.61
CA VAL A 234 -9.12 -3.09 11.84
C VAL A 234 -10.56 -3.27 11.36
N LYS A 235 -11.54 -3.11 12.26
CA LYS A 235 -12.96 -3.23 11.90
C LYS A 235 -13.36 -2.23 10.82
N THR A 236 -12.97 -0.96 10.97
CA THR A 236 -13.35 0.10 10.02
C THR A 236 -12.69 -0.11 8.66
N VAL A 237 -11.40 -0.42 8.64
CA VAL A 237 -10.63 -0.67 7.42
C VAL A 237 -11.15 -1.89 6.68
N ALA A 238 -11.33 -3.01 7.38
CA ALA A 238 -11.83 -4.24 6.77
C ALA A 238 -13.26 -4.07 6.23
N TRP A 239 -14.16 -3.44 6.99
CA TRP A 239 -15.51 -3.12 6.52
C TRP A 239 -15.48 -2.19 5.30
N SER A 240 -14.62 -1.16 5.31
CA SER A 240 -14.48 -0.25 4.17
C SER A 240 -13.97 -0.98 2.93
N LEU A 241 -12.93 -1.79 3.08
CA LEU A 241 -12.30 -2.51 1.98
C LEU A 241 -13.21 -3.59 1.39
N LEU A 242 -13.77 -4.45 2.25
CA LEU A 242 -14.54 -5.63 1.82
C LEU A 242 -16.04 -5.34 1.62
N GLY A 243 -16.49 -4.10 1.89
CA GLY A 243 -17.86 -3.65 1.64
C GLY A 243 -18.91 -4.21 2.59
N THR A 244 -18.55 -5.05 3.55
CA THR A 244 -19.46 -5.68 4.50
C THR A 244 -19.01 -5.52 5.95
N LYS A 245 -20.00 -5.36 6.84
CA LYS A 245 -19.75 -5.30 8.28
C LYS A 245 -19.30 -6.65 8.85
N ASP A 246 -19.77 -7.73 8.22
CA ASP A 246 -19.47 -9.13 8.57
C ASP A 246 -18.25 -9.63 7.77
N TRP A 247 -17.27 -8.75 7.60
CA TRP A 247 -16.06 -8.95 6.78
C TRP A 247 -15.27 -10.21 7.12
N GLN A 248 -15.33 -10.67 8.38
CA GLN A 248 -14.59 -11.85 8.86
C GLN A 248 -15.05 -13.16 8.18
N THR A 249 -16.26 -13.17 7.64
CA THR A 249 -16.85 -14.32 6.93
C THR A 249 -17.03 -14.09 5.44
N SER A 250 -16.56 -12.95 4.92
CA SER A 250 -16.71 -12.62 3.50
C SER A 250 -15.81 -13.50 2.61
N ALA A 251 -16.29 -13.79 1.39
CA ALA A 251 -15.53 -14.53 0.40
C ALA A 251 -14.26 -13.78 -0.03
N GLU A 252 -14.35 -12.47 -0.15
CA GLU A 252 -13.25 -11.58 -0.53
C GLU A 252 -12.07 -11.66 0.44
N LEU A 253 -12.32 -12.00 1.72
CA LEU A 253 -11.26 -12.20 2.69
C LEU A 253 -10.29 -13.34 2.27
N GLN A 254 -10.80 -14.37 1.60
CA GLN A 254 -9.98 -15.47 1.06
C GLN A 254 -9.17 -15.00 -0.16
N GLU A 255 -9.73 -14.12 -0.95
CA GLU A 255 -9.08 -13.58 -2.14
C GLU A 255 -7.91 -12.68 -1.78
N VAL A 256 -8.07 -11.80 -0.79
CA VAL A 256 -7.02 -10.85 -0.36
C VAL A 256 -5.94 -11.48 0.53
N SER A 257 -6.05 -12.77 0.88
CA SER A 257 -5.06 -13.52 1.67
C SER A 257 -4.13 -14.30 0.75
N LEU A 258 -2.86 -13.89 0.64
CA LEU A 258 -1.98 -14.25 -0.46
C LEU A 258 -1.05 -15.43 -0.20
N VAL A 259 -0.77 -15.77 1.06
CA VAL A 259 0.24 -16.79 1.44
C VAL A 259 0.02 -18.11 0.70
N ASP A 260 -1.25 -18.56 0.57
CA ASP A 260 -1.59 -19.80 -0.13
C ASP A 260 -1.79 -19.62 -1.64
N LYS A 261 -1.84 -18.38 -2.13
CA LYS A 261 -2.10 -18.06 -3.55
C LYS A 261 -0.84 -17.94 -4.39
N VAL A 262 0.34 -17.67 -3.76
CA VAL A 262 1.61 -17.59 -4.48
C VAL A 262 2.05 -18.95 -5.01
N THR A 263 2.66 -18.96 -6.19
CA THR A 263 3.13 -20.14 -6.89
C THR A 263 4.66 -20.10 -7.09
N LYS A 264 5.26 -21.15 -7.65
CA LYS A 264 6.69 -21.18 -8.01
C LYS A 264 7.05 -20.16 -9.10
N GLU A 265 6.06 -19.63 -9.81
CA GLU A 265 6.24 -18.59 -10.83
C GLU A 265 6.25 -17.18 -10.24
N PHE A 266 6.06 -17.04 -8.92
CA PHE A 266 6.10 -15.74 -8.25
C PHE A 266 7.49 -15.11 -8.38
N PRO A 267 7.60 -13.78 -8.60
CA PRO A 267 8.90 -13.15 -8.83
C PRO A 267 9.75 -13.12 -7.55
N PRO A 268 11.06 -12.92 -7.66
CA PRO A 268 11.92 -12.60 -6.53
C PRO A 268 11.30 -11.55 -5.63
N THR A 269 11.39 -11.71 -4.33
CA THR A 269 10.63 -10.87 -3.38
C THR A 269 11.51 -10.35 -2.25
N TYR A 270 11.41 -9.05 -1.95
CA TYR A 270 11.93 -8.42 -0.75
C TYR A 270 10.79 -8.10 0.21
N LEU A 271 10.89 -8.57 1.46
CA LEU A 271 9.89 -8.34 2.51
C LEU A 271 10.53 -7.77 3.76
N THR A 272 9.85 -6.80 4.37
CA THR A 272 10.29 -6.23 5.65
C THR A 272 9.11 -5.70 6.46
N ASP A 273 9.22 -5.77 7.79
CA ASP A 273 8.32 -5.09 8.72
C ASP A 273 9.03 -4.87 10.07
N GLY A 274 8.48 -3.96 10.87
CA GLY A 274 8.86 -3.79 12.26
C GLY A 274 8.46 -4.97 13.14
N ASN A 275 8.61 -4.81 14.46
CA ASN A 275 8.21 -5.81 15.46
C ASN A 275 7.08 -5.31 16.40
N SER A 276 6.57 -4.10 16.14
CA SER A 276 5.49 -3.48 16.91
C SER A 276 4.45 -2.86 15.98
N PHE A 277 3.18 -3.10 16.22
CA PHE A 277 2.08 -2.75 15.32
C PHE A 277 2.33 -3.25 13.89
N SER A 278 2.83 -4.48 13.76
CA SER A 278 3.35 -5.02 12.51
C SER A 278 2.59 -6.27 12.06
N PHE A 279 2.77 -6.61 10.79
CA PHE A 279 2.31 -7.86 10.18
C PHE A 279 3.47 -8.86 10.03
N GLN A 280 4.50 -8.75 10.90
CA GLN A 280 5.70 -9.56 10.83
C GLN A 280 5.43 -11.06 10.71
N GLU A 281 4.48 -11.61 11.49
CA GLU A 281 4.16 -13.02 11.44
C GLU A 281 3.59 -13.46 10.09
N GLN A 282 2.79 -12.61 9.45
CA GLN A 282 2.28 -12.84 8.10
C GLN A 282 3.41 -12.78 7.06
N GLY A 283 4.30 -11.79 7.19
CA GLY A 283 5.50 -11.67 6.35
C GLY A 283 6.40 -12.90 6.46
N LEU A 284 6.65 -13.41 7.67
CA LEU A 284 7.43 -14.62 7.92
C LEU A 284 6.76 -15.87 7.31
N ALA A 285 5.43 -15.97 7.39
CA ALA A 285 4.69 -17.05 6.74
C ALA A 285 4.86 -17.02 5.21
N LEU A 286 4.77 -15.83 4.60
CA LEU A 286 5.01 -15.67 3.17
C LEU A 286 6.45 -16.01 2.79
N VAL A 287 7.46 -15.58 3.56
CA VAL A 287 8.88 -15.95 3.37
C VAL A 287 9.04 -17.46 3.36
N GLN A 288 8.45 -18.15 4.34
CA GLN A 288 8.51 -19.61 4.41
C GLN A 288 7.84 -20.27 3.19
N ARG A 289 6.70 -19.75 2.77
CA ARG A 289 5.99 -20.25 1.59
C ARG A 289 6.82 -20.08 0.33
N LEU A 290 7.41 -18.89 0.09
CA LEU A 290 8.26 -18.63 -1.07
C LEU A 290 9.50 -19.54 -1.09
N LYS A 291 10.15 -19.75 0.06
CA LYS A 291 11.28 -20.71 0.17
C LYS A 291 10.86 -22.13 -0.19
N THR A 292 9.71 -22.61 0.26
CA THR A 292 9.17 -23.93 -0.08
C THR A 292 8.92 -24.08 -1.60
N LEU A 293 8.59 -22.99 -2.27
CA LEU A 293 8.38 -22.93 -3.72
C LEU A 293 9.68 -22.70 -4.53
N ASN A 294 10.83 -22.59 -3.86
CA ASN A 294 12.12 -22.21 -4.43
C ASN A 294 12.10 -20.84 -5.15
N VAL A 295 11.26 -19.92 -4.69
CA VAL A 295 11.25 -18.53 -5.15
C VAL A 295 12.31 -17.75 -4.38
N PRO A 296 13.20 -16.98 -5.05
CA PRO A 296 14.18 -16.16 -4.36
C PRO A 296 13.49 -15.14 -3.44
N VAL A 297 13.91 -15.11 -2.17
CA VAL A 297 13.34 -14.20 -1.17
C VAL A 297 14.42 -13.63 -0.28
N SER A 298 14.45 -12.31 -0.16
CA SER A 298 15.23 -11.55 0.82
C SER A 298 14.28 -10.96 1.85
N ALA A 299 14.64 -10.99 3.13
CA ALA A 299 13.74 -10.54 4.18
C ALA A 299 14.50 -9.88 5.33
N LEU A 300 13.98 -8.76 5.82
CA LEU A 300 14.50 -8.03 6.98
C LEU A 300 13.40 -7.93 8.05
N PHE A 301 13.53 -8.72 9.10
CA PHE A 301 12.62 -8.73 10.25
C PHE A 301 13.41 -8.64 11.56
N PHE A 302 12.78 -8.14 12.62
CA PHE A 302 13.43 -7.79 13.88
C PHE A 302 12.91 -8.60 15.07
N LYS A 303 12.56 -9.87 14.84
CA LYS A 303 11.90 -10.74 15.82
C LYS A 303 12.62 -10.80 17.18
N ASP A 304 13.95 -10.84 17.15
CA ASP A 304 14.77 -11.02 18.37
C ASP A 304 15.29 -9.69 18.94
N LYS A 305 14.93 -8.56 18.35
CA LYS A 305 15.34 -7.25 18.89
C LYS A 305 14.46 -6.84 20.06
N LYS A 306 15.11 -6.40 21.15
CA LYS A 306 14.43 -5.79 22.30
C LYS A 306 13.92 -4.38 22.02
N ALA A 307 14.52 -3.68 21.07
CA ALA A 307 14.09 -2.35 20.67
C ALA A 307 12.75 -2.43 19.92
N THR A 308 11.85 -1.50 20.21
CA THR A 308 10.60 -1.33 19.48
C THR A 308 10.89 -0.73 18.11
N ILE A 309 10.56 -1.45 17.06
CA ILE A 309 10.65 -1.01 15.67
C ILE A 309 9.21 -1.02 15.13
N THR A 310 8.68 0.17 14.88
CA THR A 310 7.27 0.34 14.53
C THR A 310 6.97 -0.05 13.09
N HIS A 311 5.71 -0.22 12.81
CA HIS A 311 5.19 -0.27 11.44
C HIS A 311 5.65 0.96 10.63
N GLU A 312 5.99 0.77 9.36
CA GLU A 312 6.52 1.82 8.45
C GLU A 312 7.86 2.44 8.89
N TYR A 313 8.64 1.76 9.74
CA TYR A 313 9.99 2.19 10.14
C TYR A 313 10.89 2.51 8.93
N GLN A 314 10.61 1.92 7.79
CA GLN A 314 11.38 1.98 6.55
C GLN A 314 11.59 3.41 6.05
N PHE A 315 10.67 4.31 6.39
CA PHE A 315 10.71 5.72 5.99
C PHE A 315 11.30 6.65 7.06
N ASP A 316 11.65 6.13 8.24
CA ASP A 316 12.38 6.91 9.25
C ASP A 316 13.90 6.81 9.04
N TYR A 317 14.39 7.45 8.00
CA TYR A 317 15.79 7.39 7.57
C TYR A 317 16.81 7.91 8.60
N GLN A 318 16.38 8.39 9.75
CA GLN A 318 17.26 8.69 10.87
C GLN A 318 17.71 7.41 11.61
N THR A 319 16.93 6.33 11.54
CA THR A 319 17.21 5.07 12.20
C THR A 319 18.20 4.19 11.41
N LYS A 320 18.90 3.29 12.14
CA LYS A 320 19.80 2.30 11.52
C LYS A 320 19.00 1.28 10.70
N GLU A 321 17.84 0.90 11.21
CA GLU A 321 16.95 -0.09 10.63
C GLU A 321 16.40 0.38 9.28
N ALA A 322 15.97 1.64 9.20
CA ALA A 322 15.52 2.22 7.93
C ALA A 322 16.64 2.33 6.91
N LYS A 323 17.84 2.75 7.35
CA LYS A 323 19.03 2.82 6.48
C LYS A 323 19.41 1.44 5.94
N GLN A 324 19.39 0.42 6.79
CA GLN A 324 19.63 -0.96 6.37
C GLN A 324 18.58 -1.41 5.36
N CYS A 325 17.29 -1.20 5.66
CA CYS A 325 16.20 -1.54 4.75
C CYS A 325 16.37 -0.88 3.38
N TYR A 326 16.69 0.39 3.36
CA TYR A 326 16.92 1.13 2.12
C TYR A 326 18.10 0.55 1.31
N GLN A 327 19.24 0.28 1.96
CA GLN A 327 20.41 -0.32 1.32
C GLN A 327 20.10 -1.70 0.73
N GLU A 328 19.39 -2.55 1.48
CA GLU A 328 18.96 -3.87 1.01
C GLU A 328 17.97 -3.77 -0.16
N THR A 329 17.07 -2.78 -0.15
CA THR A 329 16.16 -2.49 -1.26
C THR A 329 16.93 -2.09 -2.53
N VAL A 330 17.89 -1.19 -2.43
CA VAL A 330 18.78 -0.78 -3.54
C VAL A 330 19.53 -2.00 -4.08
N GLN A 331 20.10 -2.82 -3.20
CA GLN A 331 20.78 -4.04 -3.58
C GLN A 331 19.86 -5.02 -4.30
N PHE A 332 18.65 -5.25 -3.78
CA PHE A 332 17.64 -6.12 -4.38
C PHE A 332 17.26 -5.66 -5.79
N VAL A 333 16.91 -4.38 -5.94
CA VAL A 333 16.57 -3.82 -7.25
C VAL A 333 17.74 -3.96 -8.23
N ASN A 334 18.97 -3.65 -7.81
CA ASN A 334 20.16 -3.77 -8.66
C ASN A 334 20.50 -5.22 -9.04
N THR A 335 20.09 -6.20 -8.23
CA THR A 335 20.33 -7.62 -8.50
C THR A 335 19.38 -8.16 -9.58
N TYR A 336 18.13 -7.70 -9.62
CA TYR A 336 17.10 -8.28 -10.47
C TYR A 336 16.67 -7.40 -11.66
N LYS A 337 17.13 -6.13 -11.78
CA LYS A 337 16.78 -5.20 -12.89
C LYS A 337 17.35 -5.58 -14.26
#